data_bdd8916ee2429be8bd62f30d05a1010f
#
_entry.id   bdd8916ee2429be8bd62f30d05a1010f
#
_cell.length_a   1.000
_cell.length_b   1.000
_cell.length_c   1.000
_cell.angle_alpha   90.00
_cell.angle_beta   90.00
_cell.angle_gamma   90.00
#
_symmetry.space_group_name_H-M   'P 1'
#
loop_
_entity.id
_entity.type
_entity.pdbx_description
1 polymer ?
#
loop_
_entity_poly.entity_id
_entity_poly.type
_entity_poly.pdbx_seq_one_letter_code
_entity_poly.pdbx_strand_id
1 'polypeptide(L)'
;YTPELTVDPAHPAITYHAAASRQAEAKAVAAEIAARARQSTPYSRMAVICRNADQYLAPLRYEFRLQNIPLFCDEATSPENTAPARAVHAALDLLRGVSSRSVLRLLKTGLVDLPDTQQCALENYAYTWPLTAADWRGTFTRSAAGYAGRDTEQDVQTLADAEAARAFLMERVAAFVKK
;
A
#
# COMPACT_ATOMS: atom_id res chain seq x y z
N TYR A 1 -26.74 -27.75 28.00
CA TYR A 1 -26.38 -27.01 29.23
C TYR A 1 -26.45 -25.54 28.91
N THR A 2 -27.51 -24.86 29.40
CA THR A 2 -27.65 -23.40 29.30
C THR A 2 -27.13 -22.84 30.62
N PRO A 3 -25.99 -22.15 30.68
CA PRO A 3 -25.55 -21.53 31.91
C PRO A 3 -26.52 -20.43 32.28
N GLU A 4 -27.06 -20.51 33.50
CA GLU A 4 -27.91 -19.47 34.08
C GLU A 4 -27.04 -18.26 34.41
N LEU A 5 -27.14 -17.21 33.59
CA LEU A 5 -26.44 -15.95 33.80
C LEU A 5 -27.15 -15.18 34.92
N THR A 6 -26.62 -15.25 36.14
CA THR A 6 -27.04 -14.37 37.24
C THR A 6 -26.38 -13.01 37.07
N VAL A 7 -27.16 -11.99 36.75
CA VAL A 7 -26.68 -10.60 36.65
C VAL A 7 -26.82 -9.96 38.03
N ASP A 8 -25.69 -9.56 38.62
CA ASP A 8 -25.68 -8.75 39.84
C ASP A 8 -26.05 -7.30 39.47
N PRO A 9 -27.17 -6.76 39.96
CA PRO A 9 -27.58 -5.39 39.62
C PRO A 9 -26.66 -4.31 40.21
N ALA A 10 -25.84 -4.61 41.20
CA ALA A 10 -24.86 -3.71 41.79
C ALA A 10 -23.58 -3.60 40.93
N HIS A 11 -23.30 -4.63 40.11
CA HIS A 11 -22.15 -4.67 39.22
C HIS A 11 -22.60 -5.14 37.82
N PRO A 12 -23.13 -4.25 36.99
CA PRO A 12 -23.61 -4.63 35.66
C PRO A 12 -22.49 -5.25 34.83
N ALA A 13 -22.67 -6.53 34.46
CA ALA A 13 -21.72 -7.23 33.60
C ALA A 13 -21.69 -6.68 32.17
N ILE A 14 -22.71 -5.88 31.82
CA ILE A 14 -22.88 -5.32 30.47
C ILE A 14 -23.04 -3.80 30.56
N THR A 15 -22.23 -3.07 29.83
CA THR A 15 -22.34 -1.63 29.64
C THR A 15 -22.59 -1.32 28.17
N TYR A 16 -23.47 -0.35 27.90
CA TYR A 16 -23.77 0.11 26.54
C TYR A 16 -23.19 1.53 26.32
N HIS A 17 -22.46 1.70 25.22
CA HIS A 17 -21.96 3.00 24.79
C HIS A 17 -22.43 3.31 23.38
N ALA A 18 -22.98 4.51 23.17
CA ALA A 18 -23.28 5.04 21.84
C ALA A 18 -22.23 6.08 21.46
N ALA A 19 -21.66 5.97 20.26
CA ALA A 19 -20.67 6.89 19.75
C ALA A 19 -21.14 7.54 18.44
N ALA A 20 -20.75 8.79 18.18
CA ALA A 20 -21.16 9.55 17.00
C ALA A 20 -20.48 9.07 15.71
N SER A 21 -19.38 8.35 15.79
CA SER A 21 -18.61 7.83 14.66
C SER A 21 -17.78 6.62 15.06
N ARG A 22 -17.34 5.82 14.05
CA ARG A 22 -16.42 4.69 14.27
C ARG A 22 -15.11 5.11 14.94
N GLN A 23 -14.61 6.29 14.63
CA GLN A 23 -13.40 6.81 15.28
C GLN A 23 -13.66 7.10 16.77
N ALA A 24 -14.80 7.71 17.09
CA ALA A 24 -15.20 7.97 18.48
C ALA A 24 -15.45 6.66 19.25
N GLU A 25 -16.01 5.66 18.60
CA GLU A 25 -16.20 4.32 19.16
C GLU A 25 -14.85 3.65 19.46
N ALA A 26 -13.91 3.64 18.49
CA ALA A 26 -12.57 3.10 18.68
C ALA A 26 -11.82 3.80 19.83
N LYS A 27 -11.96 5.12 19.93
CA LYS A 27 -11.40 5.92 21.03
C LYS A 27 -11.99 5.53 22.39
N ALA A 28 -13.30 5.34 22.45
CA ALA A 28 -13.98 4.91 23.69
C ALA A 28 -13.53 3.52 24.11
N VAL A 29 -13.42 2.57 23.16
CA VAL A 29 -12.92 1.21 23.41
C VAL A 29 -11.48 1.25 23.93
N ALA A 30 -10.59 2.04 23.31
CA ALA A 30 -9.21 2.17 23.76
C ALA A 30 -9.14 2.75 25.18
N ALA A 31 -9.95 3.75 25.49
CA ALA A 31 -10.00 4.36 26.82
C ALA A 31 -10.48 3.36 27.88
N GLU A 32 -11.49 2.55 27.59
CA GLU A 32 -12.00 1.51 28.50
C GLU A 32 -10.96 0.43 28.75
N ILE A 33 -10.28 -0.06 27.70
CA ILE A 33 -9.19 -1.03 27.84
C ILE A 33 -8.05 -0.48 28.70
N ALA A 34 -7.64 0.77 28.46
CA ALA A 34 -6.62 1.41 29.26
C ALA A 34 -7.05 1.58 30.73
N ALA A 35 -8.33 1.89 30.99
CA ALA A 35 -8.86 1.99 32.33
C ALA A 35 -8.82 0.65 33.07
N ARG A 36 -9.22 -0.45 32.41
CA ARG A 36 -9.15 -1.80 32.96
C ARG A 36 -7.73 -2.28 33.19
N ALA A 37 -6.81 -1.95 32.29
CA ALA A 37 -5.38 -2.27 32.46
C ALA A 37 -4.79 -1.57 33.69
N ARG A 38 -5.17 -0.32 33.96
CA ARG A 38 -4.78 0.39 35.21
C ARG A 38 -5.35 -0.25 36.46
N GLN A 39 -6.46 -0.97 36.36
CA GLN A 39 -7.06 -1.78 37.43
C GLN A 39 -6.49 -3.19 37.52
N SER A 40 -5.28 -3.41 36.94
CA SER A 40 -4.55 -4.68 36.96
C SER A 40 -5.18 -5.81 36.15
N THR A 41 -6.09 -5.52 35.20
CA THR A 41 -6.56 -6.52 34.25
C THR A 41 -5.52 -6.65 33.11
N PRO A 42 -4.92 -7.82 32.89
CA PRO A 42 -3.92 -8.00 31.84
C PRO A 42 -4.57 -7.93 30.45
N TYR A 43 -3.87 -7.34 29.48
CA TYR A 43 -4.34 -7.22 28.09
C TYR A 43 -4.71 -8.58 27.45
N SER A 44 -4.01 -9.66 27.83
CA SER A 44 -4.31 -11.02 27.34
C SER A 44 -5.69 -11.54 27.73
N ARG A 45 -6.37 -10.88 28.65
CA ARG A 45 -7.75 -11.22 29.09
C ARG A 45 -8.80 -10.30 28.47
N MET A 46 -8.40 -9.39 27.59
CA MET A 46 -9.31 -8.46 26.92
C MET A 46 -9.38 -8.78 25.45
N ALA A 47 -10.58 -8.73 24.87
CA ALA A 47 -10.79 -8.93 23.46
C ALA A 47 -11.77 -7.89 22.91
N VAL A 48 -11.55 -7.47 21.69
CA VAL A 48 -12.48 -6.62 20.93
C VAL A 48 -13.04 -7.45 19.78
N ILE A 49 -14.35 -7.57 19.71
CA ILE A 49 -15.05 -8.34 18.68
C ILE A 49 -15.80 -7.37 17.77
N CYS A 50 -15.46 -7.38 16.48
CA CYS A 50 -16.11 -6.55 15.47
C CYS A 50 -16.78 -7.44 14.42
N ARG A 51 -18.01 -7.10 14.02
CA ARG A 51 -18.69 -7.81 12.94
C ARG A 51 -18.00 -7.59 11.59
N ASN A 52 -17.44 -6.40 11.36
CA ASN A 52 -16.73 -6.03 10.14
C ASN A 52 -15.37 -5.40 10.52
N ALA A 53 -14.36 -6.24 10.67
CA ALA A 53 -13.02 -5.84 11.11
C ALA A 53 -12.39 -4.79 10.17
N ASP A 54 -12.58 -4.89 8.85
CA ASP A 54 -11.99 -3.99 7.86
C ASP A 54 -12.32 -2.51 8.12
N GLN A 55 -13.52 -2.24 8.64
CA GLN A 55 -13.97 -0.88 8.91
C GLN A 55 -13.47 -0.31 10.23
N TYR A 56 -13.12 -1.17 11.19
CA TYR A 56 -12.71 -0.78 12.54
C TYR A 56 -11.20 -0.89 12.78
N LEU A 57 -10.51 -1.69 11.99
CA LEU A 57 -9.12 -2.02 12.24
C LEU A 57 -8.20 -0.79 12.16
N ALA A 58 -8.37 0.07 11.17
CA ALA A 58 -7.57 1.29 11.04
C ALA A 58 -7.79 2.27 12.22
N PRO A 59 -9.03 2.66 12.59
CA PRO A 59 -9.28 3.48 13.77
C PRO A 59 -8.81 2.82 15.08
N LEU A 60 -8.99 1.51 15.27
CA LEU A 60 -8.51 0.81 16.47
C LEU A 60 -6.98 0.82 16.54
N ARG A 61 -6.28 0.51 15.45
CA ARG A 61 -4.80 0.56 15.40
C ARG A 61 -4.28 1.95 15.75
N TYR A 62 -4.93 2.99 15.26
CA TYR A 62 -4.55 4.37 15.53
C TYR A 62 -4.71 4.70 17.02
N GLU A 63 -5.89 4.49 17.61
CA GLU A 63 -6.18 4.81 19.00
C GLU A 63 -5.36 3.96 19.99
N PHE A 64 -5.15 2.67 19.68
CA PHE A 64 -4.33 1.77 20.52
C PHE A 64 -2.88 2.19 20.52
N ARG A 65 -2.35 2.62 19.35
CA ARG A 65 -0.99 3.16 19.25
C ARG A 65 -0.82 4.42 20.09
N LEU A 66 -1.78 5.34 20.05
CA LEU A 66 -1.74 6.56 20.85
C LEU A 66 -1.69 6.28 22.36
N GLN A 67 -2.30 5.20 22.81
CA GLN A 67 -2.37 4.84 24.23
C GLN A 67 -1.38 3.71 24.61
N ASN A 68 -0.47 3.32 23.70
CA ASN A 68 0.49 2.24 23.89
C ASN A 68 -0.16 0.91 24.28
N ILE A 69 -1.36 0.62 23.76
CA ILE A 69 -2.06 -0.64 23.97
C ILE A 69 -1.56 -1.66 22.94
N PRO A 70 -1.02 -2.82 23.34
CA PRO A 70 -0.62 -3.87 22.42
C PRO A 70 -1.87 -4.46 21.73
N LEU A 71 -1.84 -4.53 20.40
CA LEU A 71 -2.91 -5.10 19.60
C LEU A 71 -2.40 -6.30 18.82
N PHE A 72 -3.00 -7.45 19.04
CA PHE A 72 -2.94 -8.59 18.14
C PHE A 72 -4.25 -8.61 17.33
N CYS A 73 -4.15 -8.74 16.02
CA CYS A 73 -5.29 -8.85 15.13
C CYS A 73 -5.09 -10.03 14.20
N ASP A 74 -6.05 -10.95 14.21
CA ASP A 74 -6.11 -12.06 13.26
C ASP A 74 -6.73 -11.54 11.95
N GLU A 75 -5.90 -10.94 11.12
CA GLU A 75 -6.25 -10.40 9.81
C GLU A 75 -5.65 -11.27 8.73
N ALA A 76 -6.48 -11.86 7.90
CA ALA A 76 -6.05 -12.48 6.67
C ALA A 76 -5.63 -11.39 5.68
N THR A 77 -4.36 -11.00 5.70
CA THR A 77 -3.83 -10.06 4.71
C THR A 77 -3.60 -10.83 3.41
N SER A 78 -4.31 -10.44 2.34
CA SER A 78 -4.04 -11.01 1.02
C SER A 78 -2.60 -10.66 0.60
N PRO A 79 -1.73 -11.65 0.34
CA PRO A 79 -0.36 -11.40 -0.09
C PRO A 79 -0.30 -10.63 -1.42
N GLU A 80 -1.36 -10.66 -2.23
CA GLU A 80 -1.46 -9.98 -3.53
C GLU A 80 -1.25 -8.48 -3.44
N ASN A 81 -1.58 -7.87 -2.30
CA ASN A 81 -1.42 -6.43 -2.06
C ASN A 81 -0.02 -6.04 -1.57
N THR A 82 0.87 -7.01 -1.36
CA THR A 82 2.25 -6.72 -0.96
C THR A 82 3.09 -6.27 -2.15
N ALA A 83 4.12 -5.46 -1.91
CA ALA A 83 5.02 -4.99 -2.96
C ALA A 83 5.71 -6.15 -3.70
N PRO A 84 6.23 -7.21 -3.04
CA PRO A 84 6.80 -8.36 -3.73
C PRO A 84 5.81 -9.09 -4.65
N ALA A 85 4.58 -9.34 -4.18
CA ALA A 85 3.58 -10.00 -5.01
C ALA A 85 3.21 -9.17 -6.24
N ARG A 86 3.03 -7.85 -6.06
CA ARG A 86 2.79 -6.92 -7.18
C ARG A 86 3.95 -6.89 -8.17
N ALA A 87 5.21 -6.98 -7.69
CA ALA A 87 6.38 -7.05 -8.55
C ALA A 87 6.39 -8.34 -9.39
N VAL A 88 6.10 -9.49 -8.76
CA VAL A 88 5.98 -10.76 -9.48
C VAL A 88 4.90 -10.71 -10.54
N HIS A 89 3.71 -10.20 -10.21
CA HIS A 89 2.64 -10.03 -11.19
C HIS A 89 3.03 -9.11 -12.34
N ALA A 90 3.67 -7.97 -12.05
CA ALA A 90 4.14 -7.06 -13.09
C ALA A 90 5.23 -7.69 -13.98
N ALA A 91 6.13 -8.48 -13.40
CA ALA A 91 7.15 -9.22 -14.14
C ALA A 91 6.51 -10.28 -15.07
N LEU A 92 5.52 -11.02 -14.59
CA LEU A 92 4.77 -11.98 -15.42
C LEU A 92 3.99 -11.30 -16.55
N ASP A 93 3.42 -10.12 -16.30
CA ASP A 93 2.78 -9.32 -17.35
C ASP A 93 3.79 -8.87 -18.42
N LEU A 94 5.02 -8.51 -18.03
CA LEU A 94 6.11 -8.16 -18.95
C LEU A 94 6.54 -9.34 -19.84
N LEU A 95 6.47 -10.58 -19.34
CA LEU A 95 6.72 -11.80 -20.16
C LEU A 95 5.69 -11.98 -21.25
N ARG A 96 4.45 -11.58 -21.02
CA ARG A 96 3.37 -11.65 -22.02
C ARG A 96 3.50 -10.56 -23.09
N GLY A 97 4.10 -9.43 -22.73
CA GLY A 97 4.35 -8.31 -23.61
C GLY A 97 4.68 -7.04 -22.86
N VAL A 98 5.64 -6.28 -23.40
CA VAL A 98 6.04 -4.99 -22.81
C VAL A 98 4.96 -3.96 -23.10
N SER A 99 4.46 -3.32 -22.06
CA SER A 99 3.51 -2.20 -22.13
C SER A 99 3.82 -1.17 -21.06
N SER A 100 3.46 0.09 -21.29
CA SER A 100 3.62 1.14 -20.28
C SER A 100 2.96 0.76 -18.94
N ARG A 101 1.80 0.09 -18.99
CA ARG A 101 1.11 -0.37 -17.79
C ARG A 101 1.95 -1.35 -16.97
N SER A 102 2.52 -2.39 -17.60
CA SER A 102 3.30 -3.42 -16.90
C SER A 102 4.61 -2.85 -16.36
N VAL A 103 5.28 -1.98 -17.13
CA VAL A 103 6.50 -1.30 -16.70
C VAL A 103 6.24 -0.37 -15.52
N LEU A 104 5.23 0.51 -15.59
CA LEU A 104 4.91 1.44 -14.51
C LEU A 104 4.41 0.71 -13.25
N ARG A 105 3.69 -0.41 -13.40
CA ARG A 105 3.31 -1.25 -12.25
C ARG A 105 4.53 -1.82 -11.53
N LEU A 106 5.54 -2.26 -12.28
CA LEU A 106 6.79 -2.75 -11.70
C LEU A 106 7.54 -1.63 -10.98
N LEU A 107 7.70 -0.47 -11.60
CA LEU A 107 8.35 0.70 -10.98
C LEU A 107 7.67 1.10 -9.67
N LYS A 108 6.35 1.18 -9.66
CA LYS A 108 5.56 1.58 -8.46
C LYS A 108 5.59 0.57 -7.32
N THR A 109 6.25 -0.56 -7.47
CA THR A 109 6.48 -1.48 -6.34
C THR A 109 7.57 -0.99 -5.39
N GLY A 110 8.44 -0.07 -5.83
CA GLY A 110 9.61 0.39 -5.08
C GLY A 110 10.72 -0.66 -4.95
N LEU A 111 10.65 -1.75 -5.72
CA LEU A 111 11.65 -2.84 -5.70
C LEU A 111 12.65 -2.76 -6.84
N VAL A 112 12.53 -1.76 -7.70
CA VAL A 112 13.46 -1.51 -8.79
C VAL A 112 14.49 -0.48 -8.33
N ASP A 113 15.75 -0.86 -8.36
CA ASP A 113 16.86 0.01 -7.95
C ASP A 113 17.19 1.01 -9.08
N LEU A 114 16.42 2.10 -9.11
CA LEU A 114 16.58 3.24 -10.01
C LEU A 114 16.55 4.53 -9.18
N PRO A 115 17.39 5.54 -9.53
CA PRO A 115 17.29 6.87 -8.94
C PRO A 115 15.89 7.47 -9.13
N ASP A 116 15.39 8.18 -8.13
CA ASP A 116 14.05 8.79 -8.15
C ASP A 116 13.87 9.73 -9.35
N THR A 117 14.90 10.48 -9.73
CA THR A 117 14.89 11.37 -10.90
C THR A 117 14.62 10.61 -12.19
N GLN A 118 15.31 9.48 -12.39
CA GLN A 118 15.14 8.62 -13.56
C GLN A 118 13.77 7.92 -13.56
N GLN A 119 13.31 7.49 -12.38
CA GLN A 119 11.99 6.88 -12.24
C GLN A 119 10.88 7.88 -12.59
N CYS A 120 10.95 9.10 -12.06
CA CYS A 120 10.00 10.17 -12.36
C CYS A 120 10.03 10.57 -13.84
N ALA A 121 11.24 10.70 -14.43
CA ALA A 121 11.40 11.03 -15.84
C ALA A 121 10.76 9.97 -16.75
N LEU A 122 11.00 8.68 -16.47
CA LEU A 122 10.42 7.57 -17.21
C LEU A 122 8.89 7.52 -17.07
N GLU A 123 8.37 7.72 -15.87
CA GLU A 123 6.93 7.75 -15.64
C GLU A 123 6.25 8.88 -16.40
N ASN A 124 6.79 10.10 -16.32
CA ASN A 124 6.28 11.26 -17.02
C ASN A 124 6.33 11.07 -18.54
N TYR A 125 7.43 10.53 -19.05
CA TYR A 125 7.56 10.23 -20.47
C TYR A 125 6.53 9.23 -20.97
N ALA A 126 6.28 8.16 -20.19
CA ALA A 126 5.29 7.13 -20.51
C ALA A 126 3.84 7.62 -20.41
N TYR A 127 3.56 8.69 -19.65
CA TYR A 127 2.27 9.36 -19.63
C TYR A 127 2.11 10.37 -20.76
N THR A 128 3.19 11.03 -21.17
CA THR A 128 3.19 12.02 -22.25
C THR A 128 3.02 11.36 -23.62
N TRP A 129 3.63 10.20 -23.81
CA TRP A 129 3.65 9.52 -25.11
C TRP A 129 2.93 8.17 -25.07
N PRO A 130 2.05 7.87 -26.05
CA PRO A 130 1.44 6.55 -26.20
C PRO A 130 2.50 5.55 -26.71
N LEU A 131 3.25 4.94 -25.78
CA LEU A 131 4.36 4.05 -26.10
C LEU A 131 3.85 2.65 -26.45
N THR A 132 4.27 2.16 -27.60
CA THR A 132 4.07 0.77 -28.05
C THR A 132 5.19 -0.14 -27.53
N ALA A 133 5.02 -1.45 -27.69
CA ALA A 133 6.08 -2.42 -27.35
C ALA A 133 7.36 -2.21 -28.19
N ALA A 134 7.27 -1.66 -29.40
CA ALA A 134 8.40 -1.30 -30.23
C ALA A 134 9.15 -0.08 -29.66
N ASP A 135 8.43 0.94 -29.20
CA ASP A 135 9.02 2.11 -28.57
C ASP A 135 9.81 1.71 -27.30
N TRP A 136 9.27 0.79 -26.50
CA TRP A 136 9.95 0.28 -25.29
C TRP A 136 11.25 -0.47 -25.61
N ARG A 137 11.31 -1.18 -26.73
CA ARG A 137 12.52 -1.91 -27.19
C ARG A 137 13.51 -1.01 -27.91
N GLY A 138 13.04 0.08 -28.49
CA GLY A 138 13.84 1.08 -29.15
C GLY A 138 14.42 2.12 -28.21
N THR A 139 14.98 3.19 -28.77
CA THR A 139 15.47 4.36 -28.01
C THR A 139 14.39 5.44 -27.98
N PHE A 140 14.23 6.10 -26.86
CA PHE A 140 13.33 7.25 -26.74
C PHE A 140 13.96 8.47 -27.42
N THR A 141 13.23 9.07 -28.35
CA THR A 141 13.74 10.21 -29.19
C THR A 141 12.77 11.38 -29.20
N ARG A 142 11.56 11.22 -28.67
CA ARG A 142 10.55 12.28 -28.62
C ARG A 142 10.87 13.25 -27.49
N SER A 143 10.53 14.53 -27.66
CA SER A 143 10.73 15.54 -26.61
C SER A 143 10.08 15.18 -25.29
N ALA A 144 10.74 15.38 -24.16
CA ALA A 144 10.14 15.24 -22.84
C ALA A 144 9.09 16.32 -22.56
N ALA A 145 9.15 17.49 -23.21
CA ALA A 145 8.15 18.55 -23.13
C ALA A 145 6.82 18.22 -23.83
N GLY A 146 6.76 17.10 -24.57
CA GLY A 146 5.55 16.69 -25.31
C GLY A 146 5.40 17.41 -26.65
N TYR A 147 4.14 17.50 -27.13
CA TYR A 147 3.84 17.98 -28.49
C TYR A 147 4.01 19.49 -28.71
N ALA A 148 3.96 20.29 -27.66
CA ALA A 148 3.89 21.75 -27.75
C ALA A 148 5.17 22.47 -27.32
N GLY A 149 6.19 21.74 -26.88
CA GLY A 149 7.38 22.32 -26.27
C GLY A 149 8.48 22.64 -27.27
N ARG A 150 9.21 23.74 -27.04
CA ARG A 150 10.59 23.87 -27.48
C ARG A 150 11.44 23.20 -26.41
N ASP A 151 12.34 22.30 -26.80
CA ASP A 151 13.22 21.61 -25.89
C ASP A 151 14.09 22.61 -25.11
N THR A 152 13.95 22.63 -23.82
CA THR A 152 14.86 23.31 -22.91
C THR A 152 16.01 22.36 -22.53
N GLU A 153 17.07 22.88 -21.92
CA GLU A 153 18.15 22.03 -21.38
C GLU A 153 17.59 21.00 -20.36
N GLN A 154 16.58 21.40 -19.59
CA GLN A 154 15.89 20.53 -18.64
C GLN A 154 15.13 19.39 -19.34
N ASP A 155 14.50 19.66 -20.48
CA ASP A 155 13.79 18.63 -21.25
C ASP A 155 14.75 17.62 -21.87
N VAL A 156 15.91 18.08 -22.35
CA VAL A 156 16.96 17.20 -22.84
C VAL A 156 17.50 16.30 -21.75
N GLN A 157 17.72 16.83 -20.54
CA GLN A 157 18.17 16.03 -19.40
C GLN A 157 17.08 15.03 -18.97
N THR A 158 15.83 15.47 -18.93
CA THR A 158 14.69 14.59 -18.58
C THR A 158 14.54 13.45 -19.58
N LEU A 159 14.74 13.70 -20.88
CA LEU A 159 14.76 12.66 -21.90
C LEU A 159 15.93 11.68 -21.69
N ALA A 160 17.12 12.18 -21.37
CA ALA A 160 18.29 11.36 -21.09
C ALA A 160 18.05 10.45 -19.86
N ASP A 161 17.44 10.97 -18.80
CA ASP A 161 17.10 10.22 -17.60
C ASP A 161 16.03 9.16 -17.89
N ALA A 162 15.00 9.50 -18.67
CA ALA A 162 13.97 8.55 -19.08
C ALA A 162 14.53 7.41 -19.94
N GLU A 163 15.44 7.74 -20.86
CA GLU A 163 16.11 6.74 -21.72
C GLU A 163 17.05 5.84 -20.90
N ALA A 164 17.81 6.39 -19.97
CA ALA A 164 18.67 5.61 -19.09
C ALA A 164 17.83 4.61 -18.26
N ALA A 165 16.72 5.06 -17.71
CA ALA A 165 15.79 4.21 -16.98
C ALA A 165 15.17 3.12 -17.85
N ARG A 166 14.75 3.47 -19.09
CA ARG A 166 14.23 2.50 -20.05
C ARG A 166 15.28 1.43 -20.38
N ALA A 167 16.50 1.85 -20.73
CA ALA A 167 17.59 0.95 -21.09
C ALA A 167 17.91 -0.03 -19.96
N PHE A 168 18.03 0.48 -18.74
CA PHE A 168 18.24 -0.32 -17.53
C PHE A 168 17.17 -1.40 -17.33
N LEU A 169 15.89 -1.03 -17.49
CA LEU A 169 14.78 -1.96 -17.33
C LEU A 169 14.72 -3.00 -18.45
N MET A 170 14.90 -2.55 -19.72
CA MET A 170 14.79 -3.45 -20.88
C MET A 170 15.93 -4.46 -20.93
N GLU A 171 17.13 -4.11 -20.50
CA GLU A 171 18.25 -5.05 -20.34
C GLU A 171 17.88 -6.19 -19.37
N ARG A 172 17.29 -5.85 -18.21
CA ARG A 172 16.87 -6.84 -17.21
C ARG A 172 15.69 -7.69 -17.68
N VAL A 173 14.70 -7.06 -18.33
CA VAL A 173 13.57 -7.77 -18.93
C VAL A 173 14.05 -8.74 -20.01
N ALA A 174 14.99 -8.31 -20.87
CA ALA A 174 15.55 -9.18 -21.91
C ALA A 174 16.32 -10.37 -21.31
N ALA A 175 17.08 -10.17 -20.24
CA ALA A 175 17.76 -11.24 -19.53
C ALA A 175 16.81 -12.26 -18.89
N PHE A 176 15.65 -11.79 -18.41
CA PHE A 176 14.62 -12.62 -17.80
C PHE A 176 13.82 -13.42 -18.85
N VAL A 177 13.54 -12.84 -20.02
CA VAL A 177 12.79 -13.48 -21.11
C VAL A 177 13.61 -14.55 -21.86
N LYS A 178 14.95 -14.41 -21.86
CA LYS A 178 15.85 -15.37 -22.56
C LYS A 178 16.09 -16.69 -21.80
N LYS A 179 15.63 -16.81 -20.57
CA LYS A 179 15.69 -18.02 -19.76
C LYS A 179 14.43 -18.84 -19.87
#